data_59c0031fd504b6b97a9621e755d0b4a7
#
_entry.id   59c0031fd504b6b97a9621e755d0b4a7
#
_cell.length_a   1.000
_cell.length_b   1.000
_cell.length_c   1.000
_cell.angle_alpha   90.00
_cell.angle_beta   90.00
_cell.angle_gamma   90.00
#
_symmetry.space_group_name_H-M   'P 1'
#
loop_
_entity.id
_entity.type
_entity.pdbx_description
1 polymer ?
#
loop_
_entity_poly.entity_id
_entity_poly.type
_entity_poly.pdbx_seq_one_letter_code
_entity_poly.pdbx_strand_id
1 'polypeptide(L)'
;MIEIKTICQRIYNKIYIPRYKKQMGACGERVFFSPMNSEFIYENMYVGNDVHIAYHADMVASKSKIVIGDHVVFGPHVSIRGGDHCTDVVGKLVDKVGDDMKLPENDKDVIFEGGNWIGMNSTILKGVTIGRGCIVAAGAVVNKSTPPTIVL
;
A
#
# COMPACT_ATOMS: atom_id res chain seq x y z
N MET A 1 -17.04 -3.94 -28.88
CA MET A 1 -16.58 -5.33 -28.73
C MET A 1 -15.84 -5.42 -27.40
N ILE A 2 -16.29 -6.22 -26.43
CA ILE A 2 -15.59 -6.41 -25.15
C ILE A 2 -14.44 -7.35 -25.44
N GLU A 3 -13.19 -6.90 -25.18
CA GLU A 3 -12.02 -7.75 -25.40
C GLU A 3 -12.04 -8.97 -24.46
N ILE A 4 -11.61 -10.12 -24.96
CA ILE A 4 -11.50 -11.38 -24.18
C ILE A 4 -10.72 -11.16 -22.88
N LYS A 5 -9.65 -10.33 -22.91
CA LYS A 5 -8.86 -9.93 -21.75
C LYS A 5 -9.74 -9.32 -20.64
N THR A 6 -10.68 -8.46 -21.00
CA THR A 6 -11.59 -7.82 -20.04
C THR A 6 -12.54 -8.82 -19.39
N ILE A 7 -13.03 -9.81 -20.16
CA ILE A 7 -13.89 -10.89 -19.64
C ILE A 7 -13.11 -11.75 -18.65
N CYS A 8 -11.92 -12.21 -19.04
CA CYS A 8 -11.06 -13.00 -18.16
C CYS A 8 -10.74 -12.28 -16.85
N GLN A 9 -10.44 -10.98 -16.92
CA GLN A 9 -10.17 -10.18 -15.73
C GLN A 9 -11.40 -10.03 -14.82
N ARG A 10 -12.60 -9.87 -15.37
CA ARG A 10 -13.85 -9.83 -14.58
C ARG A 10 -14.13 -11.15 -13.89
N ILE A 11 -13.93 -12.28 -14.56
CA ILE A 11 -14.10 -13.61 -13.98
C ILE A 11 -13.06 -13.83 -12.88
N TYR A 12 -11.80 -13.54 -13.14
CA TYR A 12 -10.73 -13.61 -12.16
C TYR A 12 -11.07 -12.79 -10.91
N ASN A 13 -11.41 -11.52 -11.07
CA ASN A 13 -11.73 -10.64 -9.96
C ASN A 13 -12.92 -11.16 -9.14
N LYS A 14 -13.98 -11.67 -9.79
CA LYS A 14 -15.16 -12.23 -9.12
C LYS A 14 -14.79 -13.42 -8.22
N ILE A 15 -13.83 -14.23 -8.64
CA ILE A 15 -13.42 -15.45 -7.91
C ILE A 15 -12.39 -15.13 -6.82
N TYR A 16 -11.38 -14.31 -7.14
CA TYR A 16 -10.21 -14.14 -6.29
C TYR A 16 -10.30 -12.95 -5.32
N ILE A 17 -10.98 -11.86 -5.66
CA ILE A 17 -11.12 -10.72 -4.73
C ILE A 17 -11.71 -11.13 -3.38
N PRO A 18 -12.80 -11.93 -3.29
CA PRO A 18 -13.31 -12.37 -2.00
C PRO A 18 -12.33 -13.21 -1.19
N ARG A 19 -11.46 -13.98 -1.87
CA ARG A 19 -10.42 -14.79 -1.22
C ARG A 19 -9.30 -13.91 -0.67
N TYR A 20 -8.85 -12.92 -1.43
CA TYR A 20 -7.81 -11.98 -0.99
C TYR A 20 -8.30 -11.09 0.17
N LYS A 21 -9.55 -10.64 0.12
CA LYS A 21 -10.15 -9.89 1.25
C LYS A 21 -10.13 -10.67 2.57
N LYS A 22 -10.30 -12.00 2.51
CA LYS A 22 -10.23 -12.86 3.69
C LYS A 22 -8.80 -13.07 4.22
N GLN A 23 -7.79 -12.82 3.40
CA GLN A 23 -6.38 -12.90 3.81
C GLN A 23 -5.89 -11.58 4.43
N MET A 24 -6.62 -10.47 4.24
CA MET A 24 -6.27 -9.20 4.86
C MET A 24 -6.41 -9.27 6.38
N GLY A 25 -5.56 -8.55 7.10
CA GLY A 25 -5.67 -8.39 8.54
C GLY A 25 -7.02 -7.79 8.96
N ALA A 26 -7.55 -6.86 8.14
CA ALA A 26 -8.94 -6.40 8.18
C ALA A 26 -9.36 -5.86 6.81
N CYS A 27 -10.63 -6.01 6.44
CA CYS A 27 -11.18 -5.45 5.20
C CYS A 27 -12.63 -5.02 5.42
N GLY A 28 -12.87 -3.72 5.27
CA GLY A 28 -14.20 -3.12 5.35
C GLY A 28 -15.05 -3.38 4.12
N GLU A 29 -16.14 -2.64 4.04
CA GLU A 29 -17.09 -2.71 2.92
C GLU A 29 -16.65 -1.82 1.75
N ARG A 30 -17.15 -2.11 0.55
CA ARG A 30 -16.93 -1.34 -0.69
C ARG A 30 -15.44 -1.06 -0.98
N VAL A 31 -14.61 -2.08 -0.74
CA VAL A 31 -13.17 -2.05 -1.07
C VAL A 31 -12.97 -2.64 -2.47
N PHE A 32 -12.35 -1.84 -3.34
CA PHE A 32 -12.02 -2.21 -4.72
C PHE A 32 -10.52 -2.17 -4.94
N PHE A 33 -9.96 -3.21 -5.56
CA PHE A 33 -8.56 -3.30 -5.93
C PHE A 33 -8.36 -4.25 -7.11
N SER A 34 -7.20 -4.18 -7.76
CA SER A 34 -6.87 -4.96 -8.96
C SER A 34 -5.74 -5.96 -8.67
N PRO A 35 -6.03 -7.16 -8.16
CA PRO A 35 -5.01 -8.10 -7.70
C PRO A 35 -4.16 -8.70 -8.83
N MET A 36 -4.69 -8.80 -10.05
CA MET A 36 -3.99 -9.43 -11.18
C MET A 36 -2.74 -8.66 -11.60
N ASN A 37 -2.73 -7.34 -11.43
CA ASN A 37 -1.67 -6.46 -11.90
C ASN A 37 -1.06 -5.63 -10.76
N SER A 38 -1.09 -6.14 -9.54
CA SER A 38 -0.62 -5.44 -8.34
C SER A 38 0.03 -6.42 -7.39
N GLU A 39 0.90 -5.92 -6.52
CA GLU A 39 1.56 -6.69 -5.49
C GLU A 39 1.10 -6.26 -4.11
N PHE A 40 0.64 -7.21 -3.30
CA PHE A 40 0.13 -6.96 -1.96
C PHE A 40 0.59 -8.03 -0.98
N ILE A 41 0.99 -7.63 0.22
CA ILE A 41 1.13 -8.52 1.38
C ILE A 41 -0.16 -8.40 2.20
N TYR A 42 -1.15 -9.22 1.82
CA TYR A 42 -2.54 -9.10 2.31
C TYR A 42 -2.67 -9.19 3.82
N GLU A 43 -1.96 -10.11 4.47
CA GLU A 43 -2.04 -10.34 5.91
C GLU A 43 -1.67 -9.11 6.75
N ASN A 44 -0.87 -8.22 6.18
CA ASN A 44 -0.42 -6.99 6.84
C ASN A 44 -1.19 -5.74 6.39
N MET A 45 -2.25 -5.91 5.60
CA MET A 45 -3.14 -4.83 5.18
C MET A 45 -4.39 -4.76 6.07
N TYR A 46 -4.69 -3.58 6.58
CA TYR A 46 -5.89 -3.25 7.37
C TYR A 46 -6.64 -2.15 6.65
N VAL A 47 -7.74 -2.48 6.01
CA VAL A 47 -8.43 -1.60 5.07
C VAL A 47 -9.83 -1.27 5.59
N GLY A 48 -10.16 0.01 5.68
CA GLY A 48 -11.46 0.52 6.06
C GLY A 48 -12.51 0.41 4.93
N ASN A 49 -13.54 1.24 5.02
CA ASN A 49 -14.66 1.26 4.08
C ASN A 49 -14.41 2.24 2.93
N ASP A 50 -15.07 2.00 1.78
CA ASP A 50 -15.04 2.91 0.62
C ASP A 50 -13.63 3.20 0.11
N VAL A 51 -12.79 2.16 0.03
CA VAL A 51 -11.40 2.28 -0.42
C VAL A 51 -11.28 1.80 -1.86
N HIS A 52 -10.63 2.60 -2.69
CA HIS A 52 -10.35 2.27 -4.07
C HIS A 52 -8.84 2.27 -4.35
N ILE A 53 -8.30 1.11 -4.73
CA ILE A 53 -6.90 0.94 -5.10
C ILE A 53 -6.85 0.62 -6.60
N ALA A 54 -6.29 1.53 -7.40
CA ALA A 54 -6.15 1.34 -8.84
C ALA A 54 -5.13 0.24 -9.16
N TYR A 55 -5.03 -0.09 -10.43
CA TYR A 55 -4.12 -1.13 -10.94
C TYR A 55 -2.63 -0.77 -10.79
N HIS A 56 -1.78 -1.79 -10.86
CA HIS A 56 -0.32 -1.69 -10.69
C HIS A 56 0.10 -1.05 -9.35
N ALA A 57 -0.70 -1.22 -8.32
CA ALA A 57 -0.31 -0.83 -6.97
C ALA A 57 0.70 -1.85 -6.41
N ASP A 58 1.69 -1.36 -5.68
CA ASP A 58 2.72 -2.15 -5.05
C ASP A 58 2.77 -1.78 -3.56
N MET A 59 2.12 -2.60 -2.72
CA MET A 59 1.91 -2.33 -1.29
C MET A 59 2.54 -3.44 -0.46
N VAL A 60 3.80 -3.23 -0.09
CA VAL A 60 4.63 -4.24 0.58
C VAL A 60 5.03 -3.78 1.99
N ALA A 61 4.60 -4.57 2.98
CA ALA A 61 4.96 -4.42 4.39
C ALA A 61 5.11 -5.82 5.01
N SER A 62 6.33 -6.38 4.98
CA SER A 62 6.57 -7.77 5.39
C SER A 62 6.56 -7.94 6.92
N LYS A 63 7.05 -6.96 7.67
CA LYS A 63 7.17 -6.97 9.14
C LYS A 63 6.49 -5.78 9.82
N SER A 64 5.71 -5.01 9.05
CA SER A 64 4.94 -3.87 9.49
C SER A 64 3.55 -3.93 8.87
N LYS A 65 2.72 -2.93 9.11
CA LYS A 65 1.34 -2.88 8.63
C LYS A 65 1.14 -1.72 7.66
N ILE A 66 0.19 -1.90 6.74
CA ILE A 66 -0.41 -0.82 5.96
C ILE A 66 -1.84 -0.66 6.47
N VAL A 67 -2.10 0.47 7.13
CA VAL A 67 -3.42 0.80 7.70
C VAL A 67 -4.06 1.88 6.85
N ILE A 68 -5.19 1.57 6.25
CA ILE A 68 -5.93 2.45 5.35
C ILE A 68 -7.29 2.73 5.98
N GLY A 69 -7.55 3.97 6.38
CA GLY A 69 -8.83 4.43 6.89
C GLY A 69 -9.92 4.45 5.81
N ASP A 70 -11.08 4.98 6.17
CA ASP A 70 -12.22 5.06 5.26
C ASP A 70 -12.03 6.12 4.17
N HIS A 71 -12.69 5.94 3.01
CA HIS A 71 -12.75 6.90 1.91
C HIS A 71 -11.39 7.28 1.32
N VAL A 72 -10.49 6.32 1.12
CA VAL A 72 -9.18 6.54 0.51
C VAL A 72 -9.16 6.08 -0.94
N VAL A 73 -8.63 6.93 -1.81
CA VAL A 73 -8.49 6.64 -3.24
C VAL A 73 -7.01 6.66 -3.63
N PHE A 74 -6.54 5.55 -4.18
CA PHE A 74 -5.19 5.43 -4.73
C PHE A 74 -5.23 5.43 -6.26
N GLY A 75 -4.44 6.29 -6.87
CA GLY A 75 -4.17 6.28 -8.31
C GLY A 75 -3.37 5.04 -8.72
N PRO A 76 -3.23 4.80 -10.03
CA PRO A 76 -2.41 3.69 -10.53
C PRO A 76 -0.92 3.87 -10.19
N HIS A 77 -0.20 2.74 -10.11
CA HIS A 77 1.23 2.70 -9.85
C HIS A 77 1.67 3.35 -8.52
N VAL A 78 0.79 3.40 -7.54
CA VAL A 78 1.17 3.84 -6.19
C VAL A 78 2.02 2.75 -5.53
N SER A 79 3.15 3.13 -4.94
CA SER A 79 4.03 2.24 -4.19
C SER A 79 4.02 2.60 -2.70
N ILE A 80 3.82 1.60 -1.85
CA ILE A 80 3.89 1.74 -0.38
C ILE A 80 4.92 0.75 0.15
N ARG A 81 5.90 1.26 0.88
CA ARG A 81 6.97 0.45 1.49
C ARG A 81 6.92 0.58 3.00
N GLY A 82 6.49 -0.48 3.69
CA GLY A 82 6.49 -0.55 5.15
C GLY A 82 7.83 -0.94 5.75
N GLY A 83 8.83 -1.23 4.92
CA GLY A 83 10.17 -1.60 5.36
C GLY A 83 11.24 -1.34 4.32
N ASP A 84 12.50 -1.44 4.75
CA ASP A 84 13.69 -1.37 3.90
C ASP A 84 14.76 -2.37 4.35
N HIS A 85 15.87 -2.41 3.62
CA HIS A 85 17.06 -3.16 4.03
C HIS A 85 17.78 -2.43 5.16
N CYS A 86 18.38 -3.22 6.07
CA CYS A 86 19.28 -2.67 7.06
C CYS A 86 20.57 -2.20 6.37
N THR A 87 20.92 -0.93 6.54
CA THR A 87 22.11 -0.28 5.96
C THR A 87 23.18 0.07 6.99
N ASP A 88 22.90 -0.20 8.27
CA ASP A 88 23.74 0.27 9.39
C ASP A 88 24.86 -0.71 9.77
N VAL A 89 24.96 -1.86 9.08
CA VAL A 89 26.00 -2.86 9.34
C VAL A 89 27.26 -2.51 8.54
N VAL A 90 28.18 -1.83 9.20
CA VAL A 90 29.46 -1.44 8.59
C VAL A 90 30.28 -2.66 8.19
N GLY A 91 30.86 -2.63 7.00
CA GLY A 91 31.73 -3.68 6.48
C GLY A 91 31.03 -4.88 5.85
N LYS A 92 29.68 -4.84 5.72
CA LYS A 92 28.91 -5.84 4.99
C LYS A 92 28.21 -5.24 3.78
N LEU A 93 28.12 -5.99 2.70
CA LEU A 93 27.27 -5.65 1.56
C LEU A 93 25.79 -5.85 1.93
N VAL A 94 24.91 -5.03 1.40
CA VAL A 94 23.46 -5.04 1.74
C VAL A 94 22.82 -6.41 1.48
N ASP A 95 23.22 -7.12 0.43
CA ASP A 95 22.75 -8.48 0.11
C ASP A 95 23.25 -9.57 1.08
N LYS A 96 24.23 -9.25 1.93
CA LYS A 96 24.76 -10.14 2.97
C LYS A 96 24.25 -9.81 4.37
N VAL A 97 23.41 -8.79 4.50
CA VAL A 97 22.74 -8.44 5.75
C VAL A 97 21.41 -9.17 5.81
N GLY A 98 21.31 -10.16 6.68
CA GLY A 98 20.10 -10.95 6.88
C GLY A 98 19.02 -10.20 7.66
N ASP A 99 17.82 -10.75 7.64
CA ASP A 99 16.67 -10.22 8.35
C ASP A 99 16.83 -10.24 9.89
N ASP A 100 17.72 -11.09 10.41
CA ASP A 100 18.10 -11.20 11.81
C ASP A 100 18.90 -9.98 12.30
N MET A 101 19.49 -9.23 11.37
CA MET A 101 20.25 -8.01 11.65
C MET A 101 19.41 -6.73 11.47
N LYS A 102 18.15 -6.84 11.06
CA LYS A 102 17.26 -5.69 10.94
C LYS A 102 16.94 -5.11 12.33
N LEU A 103 17.03 -3.80 12.42
CA LEU A 103 16.55 -3.06 13.57
C LEU A 103 15.05 -2.78 13.48
N PRO A 104 14.34 -2.57 14.60
CA PRO A 104 12.90 -2.26 14.58
C PRO A 104 12.52 -1.06 13.70
N GLU A 105 13.42 -0.10 13.54
CA GLU A 105 13.25 1.08 12.69
C GLU A 105 13.31 0.79 11.18
N ASN A 106 13.78 -0.39 10.78
CA ASN A 106 13.80 -0.78 9.37
C ASN A 106 12.39 -1.13 8.84
N ASP A 107 11.49 -1.54 9.72
CA ASP A 107 10.11 -1.88 9.37
C ASP A 107 9.15 -1.06 10.24
N LYS A 108 8.35 -0.16 9.64
CA LYS A 108 7.39 0.71 10.33
C LYS A 108 6.08 0.78 9.58
N ASP A 109 5.00 0.85 10.32
CA ASP A 109 3.65 0.96 9.76
C ASP A 109 3.50 2.20 8.88
N VAL A 110 2.70 2.06 7.81
CA VAL A 110 2.26 3.17 6.98
C VAL A 110 0.76 3.35 7.19
N ILE A 111 0.34 4.57 7.53
CA ILE A 111 -1.02 4.86 7.96
C ILE A 111 -1.64 5.94 7.09
N PHE A 112 -2.86 5.69 6.62
CA PHE A 112 -3.74 6.67 5.96
C PHE A 112 -4.95 6.89 6.87
N GLU A 113 -5.12 8.06 7.42
CA GLU A 113 -6.17 8.35 8.41
C GLU A 113 -7.59 8.44 7.82
N GLY A 114 -7.70 8.50 6.49
CA GLY A 114 -8.96 8.49 5.76
C GLY A 114 -9.24 9.78 5.00
N GLY A 115 -10.17 9.68 4.01
CA GLY A 115 -10.51 10.80 3.13
C GLY A 115 -9.37 11.25 2.24
N ASN A 116 -8.38 10.41 1.98
CA ASN A 116 -7.18 10.77 1.26
C ASN A 116 -7.30 10.50 -0.25
N TRP A 117 -6.65 11.31 -1.04
CA TRP A 117 -6.38 11.03 -2.45
C TRP A 117 -4.87 10.92 -2.68
N ILE A 118 -4.44 9.75 -3.13
CA ILE A 118 -3.03 9.44 -3.38
C ILE A 118 -2.84 9.39 -4.90
N GLY A 119 -2.14 10.37 -5.44
CA GLY A 119 -1.90 10.53 -6.87
C GLY A 119 -1.09 9.38 -7.47
N MET A 120 -1.27 9.16 -8.77
CA MET A 120 -0.55 8.11 -9.52
C MET A 120 0.98 8.24 -9.38
N ASN A 121 1.68 7.10 -9.46
CA ASN A 121 3.15 7.03 -9.37
C ASN A 121 3.75 7.63 -8.08
N SER A 122 2.97 7.89 -7.05
CA SER A 122 3.52 8.33 -5.78
C SER A 122 4.10 7.16 -4.98
N THR A 123 5.07 7.45 -4.14
CA THR A 123 5.74 6.49 -3.26
C THR A 123 5.61 6.95 -1.82
N ILE A 124 5.07 6.08 -0.95
CA ILE A 124 4.93 6.35 0.48
C ILE A 124 5.88 5.42 1.23
N LEU A 125 6.78 6.00 2.03
CA LEU A 125 7.80 5.23 2.73
C LEU A 125 7.37 4.85 4.14
N LYS A 126 8.09 3.91 4.73
CA LYS A 126 7.87 3.37 6.08
C LYS A 126 7.75 4.46 7.15
N GLY A 127 6.89 4.24 8.11
CA GLY A 127 6.68 5.13 9.25
C GLY A 127 5.90 6.40 8.95
N VAL A 128 5.38 6.55 7.72
CA VAL A 128 4.60 7.72 7.32
C VAL A 128 3.14 7.55 7.72
N THR A 129 2.60 8.57 8.37
CA THR A 129 1.15 8.76 8.53
C THR A 129 0.68 9.89 7.62
N ILE A 130 -0.21 9.58 6.71
CA ILE A 130 -0.92 10.57 5.87
C ILE A 130 -2.15 11.02 6.64
N GLY A 131 -2.14 12.28 7.10
CA GLY A 131 -3.22 12.86 7.88
C GLY A 131 -4.55 12.88 7.11
N ARG A 132 -5.65 12.94 7.84
CA ARG A 132 -7.00 12.90 7.29
C ARG A 132 -7.21 14.00 6.24
N GLY A 133 -7.81 13.66 5.11
CA GLY A 133 -8.15 14.59 4.04
C GLY A 133 -6.97 15.08 3.20
N CYS A 134 -5.74 14.58 3.44
CA CYS A 134 -4.58 14.95 2.65
C CYS A 134 -4.67 14.44 1.21
N ILE A 135 -4.16 15.25 0.29
CA ILE A 135 -3.96 14.91 -1.12
C ILE A 135 -2.45 14.80 -1.37
N VAL A 136 -2.02 13.66 -1.85
CA VAL A 136 -0.65 13.44 -2.33
C VAL A 136 -0.63 13.59 -3.85
N ALA A 137 0.17 14.52 -4.36
CA ALA A 137 0.27 14.75 -5.79
C ALA A 137 0.90 13.55 -6.52
N ALA A 138 0.60 13.44 -7.81
CA ALA A 138 1.19 12.40 -8.66
C ALA A 138 2.72 12.52 -8.69
N GLY A 139 3.41 11.37 -8.58
CA GLY A 139 4.87 11.28 -8.61
C GLY A 139 5.57 11.74 -7.33
N ALA A 140 4.84 12.10 -6.28
CA ALA A 140 5.44 12.52 -5.02
C ALA A 140 6.11 11.35 -4.29
N VAL A 141 7.23 11.61 -3.60
CA VAL A 141 7.85 10.70 -2.65
C VAL A 141 7.65 11.24 -1.24
N VAL A 142 6.83 10.56 -0.46
CA VAL A 142 6.48 10.98 0.90
C VAL A 142 7.28 10.17 1.91
N ASN A 143 8.20 10.83 2.59
CA ASN A 143 9.09 10.23 3.60
C ASN A 143 8.89 10.81 5.00
N LYS A 144 7.90 11.68 5.19
CA LYS A 144 7.51 12.27 6.48
C LYS A 144 6.01 12.32 6.61
N SER A 145 5.53 12.13 7.82
CA SER A 145 4.10 12.24 8.13
C SER A 145 3.57 13.65 7.87
N THR A 146 2.31 13.71 7.50
CA THR A 146 1.60 14.96 7.17
C THR A 146 0.52 15.26 8.20
N PRO A 147 0.31 16.53 8.56
CA PRO A 147 -0.88 16.91 9.32
C PRO A 147 -2.14 16.72 8.46
N PRO A 148 -3.34 16.72 9.08
CA PRO A 148 -4.60 16.67 8.33
C PRO A 148 -4.76 17.82 7.32
N THR A 149 -5.46 17.55 6.22
CA THR A 149 -5.89 18.53 5.20
C THR A 149 -4.73 19.34 4.59
N ILE A 150 -3.78 18.65 3.96
CA ILE A 150 -2.68 19.27 3.22
C ILE A 150 -2.56 18.66 1.81
N VAL A 151 -2.07 19.46 0.86
CA VAL A 151 -1.70 19.01 -0.49
C VAL A 151 -0.18 18.95 -0.58
N LEU A 152 0.35 17.81 -1.02
CA LEU A 152 1.78 17.53 -1.16
C LEU A 152 2.16 17.34 -2.63
#